data_859f4b90f4aade64f41b9059bc316302
#
_entry.id   859f4b90f4aade64f41b9059bc316302
#
_cell.length_a   1.000
_cell.length_b   1.000
_cell.length_c   1.000
_cell.angle_alpha   90.00
_cell.angle_beta   90.00
_cell.angle_gamma   90.00
#
_symmetry.space_group_name_H-M   'P 1'
#
loop_
_entity.id
_entity.type
_entity.pdbx_description
1 polymer ?
#
loop_
_entity_poly.entity_id
_entity_poly.type
_entity_poly.pdbx_seq_one_letter_code
_entity_poly.pdbx_strand_id
1 'polypeptide(L)'
;VRLQQVQETQKSGGDLANLTFIAAVPLIQNLSHQVAAQKIAVAQLQQRYRDKHPKMLEAVHSLSQTEAELARALDTAASNIQSEYETNRRAYENAHAELSAQEAEALKLDGLLIEYQSAQNELVVNEQLLANIVGRMRETTMTASIETQNARSLDKAVAPLRHSSPKYPINIALGLFGGV
;
A
#
# COMPACT_ATOMS: atom_id res chain seq x y z
N VAL A 1 8.97 -12.90 26.91
CA VAL A 1 10.09 -13.36 27.75
C VAL A 1 9.94 -12.86 29.19
N ARG A 2 9.97 -11.52 29.48
CA ARG A 2 9.88 -10.99 30.87
C ARG A 2 8.61 -11.44 31.59
N LEU A 3 7.45 -11.33 30.96
CA LEU A 3 6.18 -11.78 31.54
C LEU A 3 6.18 -13.28 31.87
N GLN A 4 6.72 -14.10 30.98
CA GLN A 4 6.84 -15.54 31.23
C GLN A 4 7.73 -15.84 32.46
N GLN A 5 8.85 -15.17 32.57
CA GLN A 5 9.73 -15.31 33.76
C GLN A 5 9.02 -14.90 35.04
N VAL A 6 8.26 -13.81 35.03
CA VAL A 6 7.47 -13.39 36.22
C VAL A 6 6.44 -14.46 36.58
N GLN A 7 5.66 -14.94 35.63
CA GLN A 7 4.62 -15.96 35.83
C GLN A 7 5.22 -17.30 36.31
N GLU A 8 6.34 -17.69 35.75
CA GLU A 8 7.04 -18.93 36.14
C GLU A 8 7.61 -18.84 37.54
N THR A 9 8.21 -17.70 37.89
CA THR A 9 8.69 -17.42 39.26
C THR A 9 7.55 -17.38 40.27
N GLN A 10 6.41 -16.75 39.93
CA GLN A 10 5.21 -16.76 40.79
C GLN A 10 4.63 -18.16 40.97
N LYS A 11 4.54 -18.97 39.91
CA LYS A 11 4.03 -20.34 39.98
C LYS A 11 4.95 -21.29 40.76
N SER A 12 6.25 -21.09 40.67
CA SER A 12 7.25 -21.88 41.41
C SER A 12 7.43 -21.43 42.84
N GLY A 13 6.72 -20.39 43.30
CA GLY A 13 6.91 -19.82 44.64
C GLY A 13 8.28 -19.16 44.85
N GLY A 14 8.96 -18.83 43.73
CA GLY A 14 10.24 -18.15 43.76
C GLY A 14 10.14 -16.67 44.15
N ASP A 15 11.25 -16.11 44.62
CA ASP A 15 11.31 -14.69 44.93
C ASP A 15 11.48 -13.83 43.66
N LEU A 16 10.52 -12.96 43.41
CA LEU A 16 10.53 -11.99 42.30
C LEU A 16 11.73 -11.04 42.37
N ALA A 17 12.28 -10.82 43.55
CA ALA A 17 13.49 -10.00 43.74
C ALA A 17 14.73 -10.58 43.04
N ASN A 18 14.73 -11.86 42.69
CA ASN A 18 15.83 -12.51 41.95
C ASN A 18 15.80 -12.22 40.44
N LEU A 19 14.70 -11.68 39.92
CA LEU A 19 14.61 -11.27 38.53
C LEU A 19 15.36 -9.95 38.32
N THR A 20 16.41 -9.96 37.51
CA THR A 20 17.32 -8.81 37.31
C THR A 20 16.61 -7.53 36.92
N PHE A 21 15.58 -7.60 36.13
CA PHE A 21 14.80 -6.43 35.67
C PHE A 21 13.85 -5.88 36.74
N ILE A 22 13.42 -6.71 37.71
CA ILE A 22 12.67 -6.29 38.92
C ILE A 22 13.65 -5.75 39.98
N ALA A 23 14.73 -6.48 40.20
CA ALA A 23 15.78 -6.05 41.14
C ALA A 23 16.42 -4.71 40.77
N ALA A 24 16.43 -4.35 39.48
CA ALA A 24 16.97 -3.07 39.01
C ALA A 24 16.06 -1.87 39.28
N VAL A 25 14.83 -2.07 39.75
CA VAL A 25 13.91 -0.98 40.08
C VAL A 25 14.45 -0.27 41.35
N PRO A 26 14.71 1.06 41.29
CA PRO A 26 15.38 1.78 42.40
C PRO A 26 14.66 1.65 43.76
N LEU A 27 13.33 1.65 43.75
CA LEU A 27 12.52 1.45 44.94
C LEU A 27 12.77 0.08 45.58
N ILE A 28 12.79 -0.97 44.75
CA ILE A 28 13.02 -2.35 45.23
C ILE A 28 14.43 -2.51 45.75
N GLN A 29 15.44 -1.93 45.10
CA GLN A 29 16.81 -1.92 45.59
C GLN A 29 16.91 -1.27 46.96
N ASN A 30 16.33 -0.07 47.13
CA ASN A 30 16.36 0.64 48.39
C ASN A 30 15.68 -0.14 49.52
N LEU A 31 14.48 -0.67 49.25
CA LEU A 31 13.76 -1.49 50.25
C LEU A 31 14.50 -2.77 50.58
N SER A 32 15.11 -3.45 49.61
CA SER A 32 15.92 -4.64 49.83
C SER A 32 17.14 -4.34 50.72
N HIS A 33 17.83 -3.22 50.49
CA HIS A 33 18.93 -2.77 51.31
C HIS A 33 18.47 -2.44 52.75
N GLN A 34 17.31 -1.79 52.90
CA GLN A 34 16.74 -1.48 54.24
C GLN A 34 16.37 -2.76 54.98
N VAL A 35 15.72 -3.72 54.33
CA VAL A 35 15.38 -5.03 54.89
C VAL A 35 16.66 -5.75 55.35
N ALA A 36 17.71 -5.78 54.54
CA ALA A 36 18.97 -6.39 54.87
C ALA A 36 19.63 -5.71 56.11
N ALA A 37 19.66 -4.38 56.16
CA ALA A 37 20.19 -3.62 57.27
C ALA A 37 19.39 -3.85 58.55
N GLN A 38 18.06 -3.87 58.48
CA GLN A 38 17.18 -4.12 59.62
C GLN A 38 17.29 -5.56 60.11
N LYS A 39 17.45 -6.56 59.23
CA LYS A 39 17.73 -7.95 59.63
C LYS A 39 19.02 -8.06 60.45
N ILE A 40 20.09 -7.38 60.05
CA ILE A 40 21.35 -7.32 60.78
C ILE A 40 21.14 -6.66 62.15
N ALA A 41 20.40 -5.55 62.20
CA ALA A 41 20.11 -4.86 63.46
C ALA A 41 19.29 -5.73 64.46
N VAL A 42 18.27 -6.44 63.95
CA VAL A 42 17.46 -7.40 64.68
C VAL A 42 18.37 -8.53 65.28
N ALA A 43 19.25 -9.11 64.46
CA ALA A 43 20.17 -10.15 64.84
C ALA A 43 21.14 -9.68 65.94
N GLN A 44 21.62 -8.42 65.85
CA GLN A 44 22.45 -7.83 66.86
C GLN A 44 21.70 -7.61 68.22
N LEU A 45 20.45 -7.17 68.16
CA LEU A 45 19.58 -6.99 69.29
C LEU A 45 19.25 -8.33 69.99
N GLN A 46 19.05 -9.41 69.22
CA GLN A 46 18.80 -10.76 69.76
C GLN A 46 19.92 -11.28 70.63
N GLN A 47 21.16 -10.84 70.40
CA GLN A 47 22.28 -11.22 71.22
C GLN A 47 22.23 -10.57 72.64
N ARG A 48 21.51 -9.44 72.77
CA ARG A 48 21.50 -8.64 74.00
C ARG A 48 20.16 -8.63 74.73
N TYR A 49 19.08 -8.78 74.01
CA TYR A 49 17.71 -8.63 74.50
C TYR A 49 16.88 -9.88 74.18
N ARG A 50 15.96 -10.21 75.11
CA ARG A 50 14.97 -11.26 74.85
C ARG A 50 13.82 -10.72 73.98
N ASP A 51 13.05 -11.60 73.33
CA ASP A 51 11.98 -11.27 72.36
C ASP A 51 10.93 -10.28 72.86
N LYS A 52 10.67 -10.25 74.18
CA LYS A 52 9.68 -9.34 74.79
C LYS A 52 10.25 -7.97 75.20
N HIS A 53 11.50 -7.68 74.89
CA HIS A 53 12.09 -6.38 75.23
C HIS A 53 11.54 -5.30 74.27
N PRO A 54 11.16 -4.08 74.77
CA PRO A 54 10.58 -3.03 73.94
C PRO A 54 11.39 -2.71 72.66
N LYS A 55 12.70 -2.59 72.71
CA LYS A 55 13.60 -2.34 71.60
C LYS A 55 13.59 -3.48 70.58
N MET A 56 13.38 -4.71 70.98
CA MET A 56 13.29 -5.86 70.10
C MET A 56 11.98 -5.87 69.40
N LEU A 57 10.87 -5.58 70.08
CA LEU A 57 9.52 -5.48 69.45
C LEU A 57 9.49 -4.37 68.46
N GLU A 58 10.06 -3.20 68.72
CA GLU A 58 10.14 -2.07 67.76
C GLU A 58 10.94 -2.44 66.53
N ALA A 59 12.11 -3.06 66.66
CA ALA A 59 12.98 -3.47 65.59
C ALA A 59 12.29 -4.53 64.68
N VAL A 60 11.63 -5.53 65.26
CA VAL A 60 10.88 -6.57 64.56
C VAL A 60 9.67 -5.96 63.85
N HIS A 61 8.96 -5.03 64.50
CA HIS A 61 7.83 -4.34 63.86
C HIS A 61 8.28 -3.50 62.65
N SER A 62 9.37 -2.73 62.78
CA SER A 62 9.95 -1.95 61.68
C SER A 62 10.40 -2.86 60.52
N LEU A 63 11.05 -3.98 60.82
CA LEU A 63 11.43 -4.97 59.78
C LEU A 63 10.21 -5.52 59.05
N SER A 64 9.18 -5.93 59.81
CA SER A 64 7.94 -6.45 59.22
C SER A 64 7.22 -5.44 58.31
N GLN A 65 7.22 -4.15 58.70
CA GLN A 65 6.66 -3.08 57.84
C GLN A 65 7.45 -2.94 56.55
N THR A 66 8.78 -2.89 56.63
CA THR A 66 9.63 -2.75 55.43
C THR A 66 9.55 -3.98 54.52
N GLU A 67 9.46 -5.19 55.08
CA GLU A 67 9.21 -6.42 54.32
C GLU A 67 7.85 -6.39 53.59
N ALA A 68 6.81 -5.88 54.26
CA ALA A 68 5.49 -5.72 53.66
C ALA A 68 5.49 -4.68 52.52
N GLU A 69 6.25 -3.59 52.66
CA GLU A 69 6.42 -2.58 51.61
C GLU A 69 7.21 -3.16 50.43
N LEU A 70 8.25 -3.93 50.66
CA LEU A 70 9.00 -4.62 49.61
C LEU A 70 8.09 -5.60 48.83
N ALA A 71 7.28 -6.39 49.54
CA ALA A 71 6.35 -7.33 48.91
C ALA A 71 5.34 -6.60 48.00
N ARG A 72 4.80 -5.47 48.48
CA ARG A 72 3.89 -4.63 47.66
C ARG A 72 4.60 -4.04 46.42
N ALA A 73 5.84 -3.58 46.58
CA ALA A 73 6.63 -3.04 45.47
C ALA A 73 6.93 -4.11 44.42
N LEU A 74 7.23 -5.34 44.82
CA LEU A 74 7.43 -6.48 43.93
C LEU A 74 6.17 -6.85 43.16
N ASP A 75 5.03 -6.88 43.86
CA ASP A 75 3.72 -7.17 43.21
C ASP A 75 3.34 -6.07 42.23
N THR A 76 3.56 -4.81 42.61
CA THR A 76 3.33 -3.67 41.68
C THR A 76 4.24 -3.75 40.46
N ALA A 77 5.52 -4.11 40.63
CA ALA A 77 6.43 -4.27 39.48
C ALA A 77 6.00 -5.42 38.56
N ALA A 78 5.54 -6.53 39.10
CA ALA A 78 5.00 -7.65 38.31
C ALA A 78 3.75 -7.25 37.53
N SER A 79 2.82 -6.53 38.18
CA SER A 79 1.59 -6.02 37.57
C SER A 79 1.89 -5.02 36.44
N ASN A 80 2.89 -4.15 36.62
CA ASN A 80 3.31 -3.21 35.59
C ASN A 80 3.85 -3.92 34.35
N ILE A 81 4.62 -4.99 34.52
CA ILE A 81 5.12 -5.80 33.39
C ILE A 81 3.98 -6.46 32.62
N GLN A 82 2.96 -6.95 33.32
CA GLN A 82 1.78 -7.51 32.68
C GLN A 82 1.02 -6.45 31.88
N SER A 83 0.79 -5.27 32.47
CA SER A 83 0.11 -4.15 31.82
C SER A 83 0.87 -3.64 30.60
N GLU A 84 2.21 -3.57 30.69
CA GLU A 84 3.07 -3.21 29.56
C GLU A 84 2.96 -4.22 28.42
N TYR A 85 2.97 -5.52 28.75
CA TYR A 85 2.80 -6.57 27.75
C TYR A 85 1.44 -6.47 27.04
N GLU A 86 0.35 -6.28 27.79
CA GLU A 86 -0.99 -6.15 27.21
C GLU A 86 -1.11 -4.92 26.32
N THR A 87 -0.51 -3.80 26.73
CA THR A 87 -0.48 -2.56 25.94
C THR A 87 0.29 -2.76 24.62
N ASN A 88 1.48 -3.34 24.71
CA ASN A 88 2.30 -3.62 23.53
C ASN A 88 1.63 -4.64 22.59
N ARG A 89 0.95 -5.64 23.15
CA ARG A 89 0.19 -6.61 22.38
C ARG A 89 -0.95 -5.96 21.61
N ARG A 90 -1.74 -5.10 22.26
CA ARG A 90 -2.82 -4.35 21.58
C ARG A 90 -2.27 -3.42 20.51
N ALA A 91 -1.16 -2.74 20.77
CA ALA A 91 -0.50 -1.90 19.78
C ALA A 91 -0.05 -2.70 18.55
N TYR A 92 0.52 -3.90 18.77
CA TYR A 92 0.89 -4.80 17.70
C TYR A 92 -0.33 -5.29 16.88
N GLU A 93 -1.40 -5.71 17.57
CA GLU A 93 -2.63 -6.18 16.91
C GLU A 93 -3.27 -5.07 16.06
N ASN A 94 -3.30 -3.84 16.57
CA ASN A 94 -3.80 -2.67 15.83
C ASN A 94 -2.94 -2.35 14.61
N ALA A 95 -1.62 -2.31 14.77
CA ALA A 95 -0.70 -2.04 13.66
C ALA A 95 -0.77 -3.14 12.58
N HIS A 96 -0.94 -4.40 12.98
CA HIS A 96 -1.12 -5.51 12.04
C HIS A 96 -2.46 -5.42 11.28
N ALA A 97 -3.53 -5.03 11.97
CA ALA A 97 -4.84 -4.82 11.33
C ALA A 97 -4.79 -3.65 10.34
N GLU A 98 -4.13 -2.55 10.70
CA GLU A 98 -3.93 -1.39 9.82
C GLU A 98 -3.10 -1.75 8.59
N LEU A 99 -1.99 -2.50 8.77
CA LEU A 99 -1.18 -2.98 7.67
C LEU A 99 -2.00 -3.82 6.68
N SER A 100 -2.78 -4.77 7.19
CA SER A 100 -3.61 -5.62 6.32
C SER A 100 -4.70 -4.83 5.57
N ALA A 101 -5.25 -3.78 6.20
CA ALA A 101 -6.19 -2.87 5.54
C ALA A 101 -5.52 -2.06 4.42
N GLN A 102 -4.32 -1.54 4.66
CA GLN A 102 -3.52 -0.83 3.65
C GLN A 102 -3.10 -1.73 2.49
N GLU A 103 -2.71 -2.97 2.76
CA GLU A 103 -2.40 -3.96 1.72
C GLU A 103 -3.63 -4.26 0.84
N ALA A 104 -4.81 -4.41 1.44
CA ALA A 104 -6.05 -4.62 0.69
C ALA A 104 -6.43 -3.39 -0.16
N GLU A 105 -6.19 -2.18 0.33
CA GLU A 105 -6.40 -0.94 -0.43
C GLU A 105 -5.39 -0.82 -1.58
N ALA A 106 -4.12 -1.13 -1.36
CA ALA A 106 -3.09 -1.12 -2.39
C ALA A 106 -3.42 -2.09 -3.53
N LEU A 107 -3.90 -3.30 -3.21
CA LEU A 107 -4.34 -4.27 -4.22
C LEU A 107 -5.55 -3.77 -5.04
N LYS A 108 -6.47 -3.03 -4.42
CA LYS A 108 -7.59 -2.40 -5.16
C LYS A 108 -7.08 -1.32 -6.11
N LEU A 109 -6.14 -0.49 -5.66
CA LEU A 109 -5.53 0.56 -6.48
C LEU A 109 -4.78 -0.04 -7.67
N ASP A 110 -4.05 -1.14 -7.47
CA ASP A 110 -3.38 -1.87 -8.55
C ASP A 110 -4.40 -2.38 -9.60
N GLY A 111 -5.52 -2.95 -9.15
CA GLY A 111 -6.61 -3.36 -10.05
C GLY A 111 -7.15 -2.20 -10.88
N LEU A 112 -7.45 -1.06 -10.26
CA LEU A 112 -7.91 0.15 -10.93
C LEU A 112 -6.86 0.73 -11.89
N LEU A 113 -5.58 0.64 -11.54
CA LEU A 113 -4.49 1.09 -12.42
C LEU A 113 -4.42 0.26 -13.71
N ILE A 114 -4.61 -1.05 -13.61
CA ILE A 114 -4.65 -1.95 -14.78
C ILE A 114 -5.84 -1.59 -15.68
N GLU A 115 -7.03 -1.38 -15.11
CA GLU A 115 -8.20 -0.95 -15.86
C GLU A 115 -7.98 0.40 -16.54
N TYR A 116 -7.41 1.37 -15.83
CA TYR A 116 -7.07 2.69 -16.38
C TYR A 116 -6.08 2.59 -17.54
N GLN A 117 -5.01 1.80 -17.40
CA GLN A 117 -4.03 1.57 -18.46
C GLN A 117 -4.66 0.90 -19.69
N SER A 118 -5.56 -0.07 -19.48
CA SER A 118 -6.31 -0.71 -20.54
C SER A 118 -7.17 0.29 -21.31
N ALA A 119 -7.94 1.12 -20.60
CA ALA A 119 -8.78 2.15 -21.19
C ALA A 119 -7.95 3.21 -21.95
N GLN A 120 -6.80 3.59 -21.39
CA GLN A 120 -5.88 4.52 -22.04
C GLN A 120 -5.28 3.95 -23.34
N ASN A 121 -4.90 2.67 -23.35
CA ASN A 121 -4.43 1.99 -24.55
C ASN A 121 -5.52 1.90 -25.61
N GLU A 122 -6.76 1.58 -25.21
CA GLU A 122 -7.91 1.55 -26.12
C GLU A 122 -8.18 2.93 -26.73
N LEU A 123 -8.08 4.00 -25.95
CA LEU A 123 -8.20 5.37 -26.44
C LEU A 123 -7.16 5.66 -27.53
N VAL A 124 -5.89 5.36 -27.28
CA VAL A 124 -4.79 5.58 -28.23
C VAL A 124 -5.03 4.80 -29.53
N VAL A 125 -5.44 3.53 -29.43
CA VAL A 125 -5.76 2.70 -30.62
C VAL A 125 -6.93 3.28 -31.40
N ASN A 126 -7.99 3.72 -30.73
CA ASN A 126 -9.16 4.33 -31.36
C ASN A 126 -8.82 5.66 -32.02
N GLU A 127 -7.98 6.50 -31.43
CA GLU A 127 -7.48 7.74 -32.05
C GLU A 127 -6.66 7.47 -33.30
N GLN A 128 -5.78 6.46 -33.29
CA GLN A 128 -5.01 6.06 -34.46
C GLN A 128 -5.92 5.51 -35.57
N LEU A 129 -6.91 4.70 -35.21
CA LEU A 129 -7.88 4.17 -36.15
C LEU A 129 -8.68 5.30 -36.79
N LEU A 130 -9.15 6.26 -35.99
CA LEU A 130 -9.87 7.44 -36.47
C LEU A 130 -9.00 8.25 -37.46
N ALA A 131 -7.74 8.51 -37.08
CA ALA A 131 -6.79 9.22 -37.93
C ALA A 131 -6.59 8.51 -39.30
N ASN A 132 -6.46 7.17 -39.26
CA ASN A 132 -6.32 6.36 -40.46
C ASN A 132 -7.59 6.39 -41.34
N ILE A 133 -8.78 6.30 -40.75
CA ILE A 133 -10.06 6.38 -41.47
C ILE A 133 -10.20 7.75 -42.11
N VAL A 134 -9.95 8.83 -41.36
CA VAL A 134 -10.02 10.21 -41.89
C VAL A 134 -9.00 10.41 -43.02
N GLY A 135 -7.79 9.87 -42.89
CA GLY A 135 -6.77 9.88 -43.93
C GLY A 135 -7.26 9.19 -45.21
N ARG A 136 -7.80 7.98 -45.10
CA ARG A 136 -8.35 7.23 -46.27
C ARG A 136 -9.56 7.91 -46.88
N MET A 137 -10.46 8.49 -46.09
CA MET A 137 -11.59 9.27 -46.63
C MET A 137 -11.12 10.45 -47.47
N ARG A 138 -10.10 11.20 -47.00
CA ARG A 138 -9.52 12.31 -47.75
C ARG A 138 -8.91 11.83 -49.07
N GLU A 139 -8.16 10.75 -49.05
CA GLU A 139 -7.54 10.14 -50.22
C GLU A 139 -8.62 9.69 -51.25
N THR A 140 -9.65 8.98 -50.77
CA THR A 140 -10.77 8.54 -51.62
C THR A 140 -11.54 9.73 -52.21
N THR A 141 -11.77 10.80 -51.45
CA THR A 141 -12.45 12.01 -51.94
C THR A 141 -11.61 12.72 -52.98
N MET A 142 -10.30 12.80 -52.79
CA MET A 142 -9.39 13.38 -53.79
C MET A 142 -9.38 12.54 -55.08
N THR A 143 -9.33 11.21 -55.00
CA THR A 143 -9.36 10.32 -56.14
C THR A 143 -10.70 10.42 -56.89
N ALA A 144 -11.83 10.46 -56.19
CA ALA A 144 -13.14 10.65 -56.79
C ALA A 144 -13.27 12.01 -57.51
N SER A 145 -12.65 13.07 -56.96
CA SER A 145 -12.65 14.38 -57.66
C SER A 145 -11.80 14.40 -58.90
N ILE A 146 -10.77 13.59 -59.00
CA ILE A 146 -9.91 13.44 -60.18
C ILE A 146 -10.62 12.63 -61.27
N GLU A 147 -11.33 11.56 -60.94
CA GLU A 147 -12.09 10.74 -61.89
C GLU A 147 -13.22 11.54 -62.55
N THR A 148 -13.89 12.43 -61.84
CA THR A 148 -14.92 13.31 -62.41
C THR A 148 -14.37 14.36 -63.38
N GLN A 149 -13.08 14.71 -63.30
CA GLN A 149 -12.44 15.64 -64.24
C GLN A 149 -11.88 14.97 -65.49
N ASN A 150 -11.69 13.64 -65.55
CA ASN A 150 -11.12 12.92 -66.67
C ASN A 150 -12.16 12.54 -67.75
N ALA A 151 -13.46 12.63 -67.47
CA ALA A 151 -14.54 12.48 -68.45
C ALA A 151 -14.98 13.85 -68.98
N ARG A 152 -14.16 14.52 -69.79
CA ARG A 152 -14.62 15.63 -70.58
C ARG A 152 -15.46 15.05 -71.72
N SER A 153 -16.70 15.40 -71.72
CA SER A 153 -17.55 15.19 -72.90
C SER A 153 -16.89 15.88 -74.12
N LEU A 154 -16.15 15.13 -74.91
CA LEU A 154 -15.71 15.58 -76.21
C LEU A 154 -16.93 15.92 -76.99
N ASP A 155 -16.90 17.02 -77.80
CA ASP A 155 -17.97 17.61 -78.56
C ASP A 155 -18.97 16.58 -79.09
N LYS A 156 -20.28 16.89 -78.99
CA LYS A 156 -21.31 16.10 -79.62
C LYS A 156 -21.02 16.08 -81.09
N ALA A 157 -20.86 14.87 -81.66
CA ALA A 157 -20.74 14.70 -83.13
C ALA A 157 -21.91 15.36 -83.79
N VAL A 158 -21.66 16.44 -84.55
CA VAL A 158 -22.64 17.14 -85.32
C VAL A 158 -22.56 16.55 -86.75
N ALA A 159 -23.67 16.09 -87.27
CA ALA A 159 -23.71 15.56 -88.60
C ALA A 159 -23.27 16.64 -89.60
N PRO A 160 -22.37 16.35 -90.55
CA PRO A 160 -21.88 17.34 -91.51
C PRO A 160 -23.00 17.88 -92.31
N LEU A 161 -23.16 19.19 -92.40
CA LEU A 161 -24.19 19.90 -93.16
C LEU A 161 -24.03 19.79 -94.67
N ARG A 162 -22.94 19.22 -95.15
CA ARG A 162 -22.66 18.99 -96.56
C ARG A 162 -22.18 17.58 -96.84
N HIS A 163 -22.66 16.98 -97.89
CA HIS A 163 -22.22 15.67 -98.35
C HIS A 163 -20.75 15.73 -98.73
N SER A 164 -19.93 14.85 -98.18
CA SER A 164 -18.50 14.76 -98.55
C SER A 164 -18.29 13.94 -99.83
N SER A 165 -19.27 13.14 -100.22
CA SER A 165 -19.26 12.31 -101.44
C SER A 165 -20.70 11.98 -101.86
N PRO A 166 -21.05 11.93 -103.20
CA PRO A 166 -20.19 12.15 -104.30
C PRO A 166 -19.99 13.65 -104.62
N LYS A 167 -18.80 14.03 -105.10
CA LYS A 167 -18.50 15.40 -105.59
C LYS A 167 -19.04 15.54 -106.99
N TYR A 168 -20.33 15.90 -107.16
CA TYR A 168 -21.05 16.00 -108.44
C TYR A 168 -20.30 16.80 -109.50
N PRO A 169 -19.69 17.99 -109.24
CA PRO A 169 -19.06 18.74 -110.32
C PRO A 169 -17.80 18.03 -110.86
N ILE A 170 -17.07 17.29 -109.95
CA ILE A 170 -15.87 16.55 -110.41
C ILE A 170 -16.24 15.31 -111.20
N ASN A 171 -17.27 14.60 -110.78
CA ASN A 171 -17.73 13.41 -111.49
C ASN A 171 -18.35 13.75 -112.85
N ILE A 172 -19.04 14.89 -112.98
CA ILE A 172 -19.56 15.38 -114.23
C ILE A 172 -18.41 15.80 -115.16
N ALA A 173 -17.42 16.50 -114.65
CA ALA A 173 -16.25 16.87 -115.46
C ALA A 173 -15.49 15.65 -115.94
N LEU A 174 -15.27 14.64 -115.06
CA LEU A 174 -14.63 13.38 -115.45
C LEU A 174 -15.43 12.59 -116.49
N GLY A 175 -16.77 12.59 -116.40
CA GLY A 175 -17.65 11.94 -117.40
C GLY A 175 -17.65 12.63 -118.74
N LEU A 176 -17.51 13.97 -118.79
CA LEU A 176 -17.45 14.76 -120.02
C LEU A 176 -16.11 14.61 -120.76
N PHE A 177 -15.01 14.50 -120.00
CA PHE A 177 -13.67 14.36 -120.62
C PHE A 177 -13.23 12.91 -120.88
N GLY A 178 -13.84 11.94 -120.21
CA GLY A 178 -13.51 10.53 -120.44
C GLY A 178 -14.46 9.75 -121.36
N GLY A 179 -15.49 10.41 -121.86
CA GLY A 179 -16.52 9.80 -122.75
C GLY A 179 -16.47 10.22 -124.19
N VAL A 180 -15.32 10.71 -124.65
CA VAL A 180 -15.08 10.96 -126.09
C VAL A 180 -14.04 9.99 -126.58
#